data_5d53e75cf834eddcf8302ca329f65129
#
_entry.id   5d53e75cf834eddcf8302ca329f65129
#
_cell.length_a   1.000
_cell.length_b   1.000
_cell.length_c   1.000
_cell.angle_alpha   90.00
_cell.angle_beta   90.00
_cell.angle_gamma   90.00
#
_symmetry.space_group_name_H-M   'P 1'
#
loop_
_entity.id
_entity.type
_entity.pdbx_description
1 polymer ?
#
loop_
_entity_poly.entity_id
_entity_poly.type
_entity_poly.pdbx_seq_one_letter_code
_entity_poly.pdbx_strand_id
1 'polypeptide(L)'
;MNMEFNPIKTFDAECKNEISQQGRDAKLAQISKKWLVQSSMHKYSYHFSWMGRPIIQLPQDIVALQEIIWTTKPDIIIETGIAHGGSLCLNASMLSLLDLADLKKPSKKSSKPKITRKVIGVDIDIRKHNKNALESHPMADKFIMIEGSSIEKSIVEKI
;
A
#
# COMPACT_ATOMS: atom_id res chain seq x y z
N MET A 1 -31.45 -28.62 -8.73
CA MET A 1 -31.02 -27.39 -8.03
C MET A 1 -30.11 -26.63 -9.00
N ASN A 2 -30.66 -25.67 -9.77
CA ASN A 2 -29.89 -24.90 -10.74
C ASN A 2 -28.93 -24.00 -9.96
N MET A 3 -27.64 -24.28 -10.00
CA MET A 3 -26.64 -23.32 -9.52
C MET A 3 -26.71 -22.09 -10.43
N GLU A 4 -27.17 -20.99 -9.88
CA GLU A 4 -27.25 -19.71 -10.56
C GLU A 4 -25.84 -19.32 -11.02
N PHE A 5 -25.67 -19.12 -12.34
CA PHE A 5 -24.38 -18.73 -12.94
C PHE A 5 -23.94 -17.39 -12.36
N ASN A 6 -22.81 -17.37 -11.64
CA ASN A 6 -22.23 -16.16 -11.08
C ASN A 6 -20.93 -15.82 -11.84
N PRO A 7 -20.96 -14.85 -12.77
CA PRO A 7 -19.82 -14.52 -13.62
C PRO A 7 -18.59 -14.06 -12.84
N ILE A 8 -18.77 -13.42 -11.67
CA ILE A 8 -17.65 -12.97 -10.84
C ILE A 8 -16.91 -14.16 -10.22
N LYS A 9 -17.66 -15.15 -9.71
CA LYS A 9 -17.04 -16.37 -9.14
C LYS A 9 -16.31 -17.19 -10.20
N THR A 10 -16.85 -17.22 -11.43
CA THR A 10 -16.21 -17.90 -12.55
C THR A 10 -14.89 -17.20 -12.89
N PHE A 11 -14.90 -15.88 -13.04
CA PHE A 11 -13.71 -15.07 -13.30
C PHE A 11 -12.64 -15.25 -12.20
N ASP A 12 -13.03 -15.20 -10.91
CA ASP A 12 -12.10 -15.41 -9.80
C ASP A 12 -11.45 -16.80 -9.83
N ALA A 13 -12.21 -17.83 -10.24
CA ALA A 13 -11.68 -19.19 -10.35
C ALA A 13 -10.70 -19.32 -11.54
N GLU A 14 -11.00 -18.68 -12.66
CA GLU A 14 -10.13 -18.61 -13.84
C GLU A 14 -8.82 -17.90 -13.47
N CYS A 15 -8.87 -16.72 -12.86
CA CYS A 15 -7.69 -15.97 -12.40
C CYS A 15 -6.81 -16.82 -11.47
N LYS A 16 -7.39 -17.52 -10.49
CA LYS A 16 -6.63 -18.38 -9.57
C LYS A 16 -5.91 -19.51 -10.30
N ASN A 17 -6.58 -20.12 -11.29
CA ASN A 17 -5.98 -21.18 -12.10
C ASN A 17 -4.81 -20.64 -12.94
N GLU A 18 -5.01 -19.50 -13.62
CA GLU A 18 -4.00 -18.85 -14.44
C GLU A 18 -2.79 -18.40 -13.63
N ILE A 19 -2.98 -17.79 -12.46
CA ILE A 19 -1.91 -17.43 -11.52
C ILE A 19 -1.12 -18.69 -11.10
N SER A 20 -1.83 -19.80 -10.81
CA SER A 20 -1.17 -21.07 -10.47
C SER A 20 -0.36 -21.63 -11.64
N GLN A 21 -0.85 -21.52 -12.88
CA GLN A 21 -0.11 -21.95 -14.07
C GLN A 21 1.12 -21.07 -14.30
N GLN A 22 1.00 -19.75 -14.21
CA GLN A 22 2.13 -18.82 -14.31
C GLN A 22 3.22 -19.14 -13.27
N GLY A 23 2.83 -19.41 -12.02
CA GLY A 23 3.76 -19.76 -10.95
C GLY A 23 4.55 -21.09 -11.18
N ARG A 24 4.05 -21.98 -12.03
CA ARG A 24 4.71 -23.26 -12.41
C ARG A 24 5.51 -23.15 -13.71
N ASP A 25 5.35 -22.06 -14.46
CA ASP A 25 6.08 -21.87 -15.71
C ASP A 25 7.52 -21.40 -15.44
N ALA A 26 8.44 -22.39 -15.46
CA ALA A 26 9.86 -22.12 -15.24
C ALA A 26 10.47 -21.18 -16.29
N LYS A 27 9.99 -21.21 -17.53
CA LYS A 27 10.46 -20.32 -18.60
C LYS A 27 10.02 -18.89 -18.33
N LEU A 28 8.76 -18.68 -17.94
CA LEU A 28 8.24 -17.37 -17.56
C LEU A 28 8.98 -16.83 -16.34
N ALA A 29 9.21 -17.64 -15.32
CA ALA A 29 9.98 -17.25 -14.13
C ALA A 29 11.41 -16.80 -14.48
N GLN A 30 12.09 -17.53 -15.40
CA GLN A 30 13.44 -17.16 -15.86
C GLN A 30 13.44 -15.83 -16.62
N ILE A 31 12.48 -15.60 -17.50
CA ILE A 31 12.34 -14.32 -18.25
C ILE A 31 12.05 -13.18 -17.29
N SER A 32 11.12 -13.35 -16.35
CA SER A 32 10.76 -12.35 -15.36
C SER A 32 11.94 -11.96 -14.47
N LYS A 33 12.70 -12.95 -14.00
CA LYS A 33 13.93 -12.71 -13.22
C LYS A 33 14.98 -11.93 -14.04
N LYS A 34 15.17 -12.31 -15.30
CA LYS A 34 16.08 -11.61 -16.20
C LYS A 34 15.68 -10.17 -16.45
N TRP A 35 14.37 -9.95 -16.68
CA TRP A 35 13.82 -8.60 -16.83
C TRP A 35 14.01 -7.76 -15.58
N LEU A 36 13.72 -8.31 -14.39
CA LEU A 36 13.86 -7.62 -13.12
C LEU A 36 15.31 -7.17 -12.88
N VAL A 37 16.29 -8.07 -13.12
CA VAL A 37 17.71 -7.76 -12.98
C VAL A 37 18.13 -6.66 -13.96
N GLN A 38 17.75 -6.77 -15.24
CA GLN A 38 18.12 -5.77 -16.25
C GLN A 38 17.45 -4.41 -15.99
N SER A 39 16.19 -4.38 -15.63
CA SER A 39 15.47 -3.13 -15.35
C SER A 39 15.97 -2.44 -14.08
N SER A 40 16.42 -3.20 -13.06
CA SER A 40 16.99 -2.64 -11.84
C SER A 40 18.32 -1.90 -12.08
N MET A 41 19.11 -2.31 -13.09
CA MET A 41 20.32 -1.60 -13.49
C MET A 41 20.01 -0.16 -13.96
N HIS A 42 18.83 0.08 -14.45
CA HIS A 42 18.31 1.39 -14.85
C HIS A 42 17.43 2.04 -13.79
N LYS A 43 17.43 1.51 -12.56
CA LYS A 43 16.62 2.02 -11.44
C LYS A 43 15.13 2.13 -11.77
N TYR A 44 14.59 1.19 -12.52
CA TYR A 44 13.20 1.24 -13.00
C TYR A 44 12.17 1.52 -11.89
N SER A 45 12.31 0.90 -10.71
CA SER A 45 11.40 1.13 -9.57
C SER A 45 11.47 2.56 -8.98
N TYR A 46 12.47 3.37 -9.36
CA TYR A 46 12.62 4.76 -8.89
C TYR A 46 11.93 5.79 -9.78
N HIS A 47 11.35 5.38 -10.92
CA HIS A 47 10.83 6.30 -11.92
C HIS A 47 9.37 6.69 -11.70
N PHE A 48 8.75 6.20 -10.65
CA PHE A 48 7.34 6.40 -10.39
C PHE A 48 7.10 7.46 -9.31
N SER A 49 5.90 7.99 -9.31
CA SER A 49 5.42 8.90 -8.27
C SER A 49 3.98 8.56 -7.89
N TRP A 50 3.63 8.84 -6.65
CA TRP A 50 2.26 8.76 -6.17
C TRP A 50 1.84 10.11 -5.58
N MET A 51 0.77 10.70 -6.11
CA MET A 51 0.28 12.02 -5.71
C MET A 51 1.37 13.09 -5.59
N GLY A 52 2.30 13.12 -6.58
CA GLY A 52 3.39 14.08 -6.64
C GLY A 52 4.63 13.74 -5.81
N ARG A 53 4.65 12.62 -5.06
CA ARG A 53 5.81 12.16 -4.30
C ARG A 53 6.48 10.97 -4.97
N PRO A 54 7.83 10.96 -5.11
CA PRO A 54 8.52 9.79 -5.64
C PRO A 54 8.22 8.55 -4.80
N ILE A 55 7.86 7.44 -5.47
CA ILE A 55 7.61 6.15 -4.85
C ILE A 55 8.59 5.13 -5.41
N ILE A 56 9.31 4.43 -4.51
CA ILE A 56 10.32 3.44 -4.90
C ILE A 56 9.67 2.06 -4.85
N GLN A 57 8.82 1.78 -5.84
CA GLN A 57 8.11 0.51 -5.94
C GLN A 57 7.90 0.12 -7.40
N LEU A 58 7.69 -1.17 -7.64
CA LEU A 58 7.23 -1.66 -8.93
C LEU A 58 5.71 -1.44 -9.06
N PRO A 59 5.20 -1.08 -10.24
CA PRO A 59 3.76 -0.83 -10.44
C PRO A 59 2.84 -1.99 -10.02
N GLN A 60 3.27 -3.23 -10.26
CA GLN A 60 2.51 -4.42 -9.85
C GLN A 60 2.43 -4.56 -8.33
N ASP A 61 3.47 -4.15 -7.58
CA ASP A 61 3.45 -4.18 -6.12
C ASP A 61 2.47 -3.15 -5.54
N ILE A 62 2.30 -2.01 -6.23
CA ILE A 62 1.29 -0.99 -5.88
C ILE A 62 -0.11 -1.58 -5.98
N VAL A 63 -0.40 -2.32 -7.05
CA VAL A 63 -1.71 -2.98 -7.22
C VAL A 63 -1.91 -4.07 -6.16
N ALA A 64 -0.91 -4.92 -5.93
CA ALA A 64 -0.98 -5.96 -4.91
C ALA A 64 -1.20 -5.38 -3.50
N LEU A 65 -0.52 -4.28 -3.16
CA LEU A 65 -0.71 -3.59 -1.89
C LEU A 65 -2.13 -3.04 -1.74
N GLN A 66 -2.69 -2.45 -2.81
CA GLN A 66 -4.08 -1.99 -2.82
C GLN A 66 -5.06 -3.13 -2.53
N GLU A 67 -4.88 -4.32 -3.16
CA GLU A 67 -5.74 -5.49 -2.93
C GLU A 67 -5.65 -5.97 -1.47
N ILE A 68 -4.45 -6.01 -0.90
CA ILE A 68 -4.23 -6.35 0.51
C ILE A 68 -4.96 -5.38 1.43
N ILE A 69 -4.77 -4.07 1.22
CA ILE A 69 -5.41 -3.03 2.04
C ILE A 69 -6.94 -3.11 1.92
N TRP A 70 -7.47 -3.30 0.70
CA TRP A 70 -8.91 -3.43 0.49
C TRP A 70 -9.51 -4.66 1.18
N THR A 71 -8.77 -5.77 1.21
CA THR A 71 -9.21 -7.03 1.82
C THR A 71 -9.12 -6.98 3.34
N THR A 72 -8.01 -6.46 3.89
CA THR A 72 -7.74 -6.45 5.34
C THR A 72 -8.41 -5.29 6.06
N LYS A 73 -8.64 -4.17 5.37
CA LYS A 73 -9.25 -2.93 5.90
C LYS A 73 -8.60 -2.46 7.20
N PRO A 74 -7.29 -2.25 7.21
CA PRO A 74 -6.58 -1.89 8.43
C PRO A 74 -6.98 -0.50 8.91
N ASP A 75 -6.93 -0.30 10.23
CA ASP A 75 -7.09 1.02 10.85
C ASP A 75 -5.76 1.77 10.90
N ILE A 76 -4.66 1.03 11.00
CA ILE A 76 -3.30 1.57 11.03
C ILE A 76 -2.43 0.80 10.05
N ILE A 77 -1.61 1.53 9.28
CA ILE A 77 -0.51 0.97 8.49
C ILE A 77 0.79 1.52 9.08
N ILE A 78 1.72 0.64 9.39
CA ILE A 78 3.06 1.01 9.85
C ILE A 78 4.04 0.76 8.72
N GLU A 79 4.86 1.75 8.40
CA GLU A 79 5.88 1.71 7.36
C GLU A 79 7.24 2.05 7.96
N THR A 80 8.24 1.21 7.71
CA THR A 80 9.63 1.48 8.07
C THR A 80 10.40 1.89 6.83
N GLY A 81 11.06 3.06 6.89
CA GLY A 81 11.73 3.70 5.75
C GLY A 81 10.78 4.57 4.95
N ILE A 82 10.77 5.89 5.23
CA ILE A 82 9.89 6.88 4.58
C ILE A 82 10.45 7.33 3.23
N ALA A 83 11.77 7.44 3.12
CA ALA A 83 12.47 7.96 1.93
C ALA A 83 11.87 9.29 1.44
N HIS A 84 11.28 9.30 0.22
CA HIS A 84 10.62 10.48 -0.36
C HIS A 84 9.14 10.61 0.01
N GLY A 85 8.56 9.62 0.70
CA GLY A 85 7.19 9.62 1.19
C GLY A 85 6.12 9.21 0.18
N GLY A 86 6.50 8.67 -0.97
CA GLY A 86 5.52 8.23 -1.98
C GLY A 86 4.66 7.06 -1.48
N SER A 87 5.24 6.12 -0.76
CA SER A 87 4.53 4.99 -0.13
C SER A 87 3.62 5.43 1.01
N LEU A 88 4.06 6.41 1.84
CA LEU A 88 3.17 7.04 2.83
C LEU A 88 1.93 7.65 2.16
N CYS A 89 2.11 8.39 1.06
CA CYS A 89 1.01 8.98 0.30
C CYS A 89 0.09 7.91 -0.30
N LEU A 90 0.65 6.82 -0.84
CA LEU A 90 -0.11 5.67 -1.34
C LEU A 90 -0.98 5.07 -0.22
N ASN A 91 -0.36 4.68 0.88
CA ASN A 91 -1.05 4.07 2.02
C ASN A 91 -2.14 5.00 2.58
N ALA A 92 -1.84 6.29 2.74
CA ALA A 92 -2.81 7.29 3.20
C ALA A 92 -4.00 7.47 2.24
N SER A 93 -3.75 7.45 0.93
CA SER A 93 -4.82 7.54 -0.07
C SER A 93 -5.72 6.30 -0.04
N MET A 94 -5.15 5.11 0.13
CA MET A 94 -5.93 3.86 0.28
C MET A 94 -6.77 3.86 1.54
N LEU A 95 -6.23 4.30 2.69
CA LEU A 95 -6.98 4.44 3.92
C LEU A 95 -8.11 5.48 3.80
N SER A 96 -7.88 6.56 3.05
CA SER A 96 -8.93 7.57 2.78
C SER A 96 -10.06 7.01 1.93
N LEU A 97 -9.76 6.15 0.94
CA LEU A 97 -10.76 5.45 0.15
C LEU A 97 -11.58 4.46 1.00
N LEU A 98 -10.96 3.77 1.95
CA LEU A 98 -11.67 2.92 2.92
C LEU A 98 -12.61 3.75 3.81
N ASP A 99 -12.16 4.91 4.30
CA ASP A 99 -13.01 5.81 5.08
C ASP A 99 -14.21 6.28 4.26
N LEU A 100 -14.01 6.63 2.99
CA LEU A 100 -15.09 7.01 2.07
C LEU A 100 -16.07 5.86 1.83
N ALA A 101 -15.57 4.62 1.68
CA ALA A 101 -16.42 3.44 1.51
C ALA A 101 -17.26 3.15 2.75
N ASP A 102 -16.72 3.39 3.95
CA ASP A 102 -17.44 3.20 5.19
C ASP A 102 -18.52 4.26 5.44
N LEU A 103 -18.32 5.49 4.97
CA LEU A 103 -19.33 6.55 5.02
C LEU A 103 -20.60 6.23 4.22
N LYS A 104 -20.47 5.44 3.15
CA LYS A 104 -21.59 5.06 2.27
C LYS A 104 -22.42 3.89 2.80
N LYS A 105 -21.98 3.22 3.86
CA LYS A 105 -22.78 2.14 4.47
C LYS A 105 -23.91 2.74 5.29
N PRO A 106 -25.17 2.29 5.10
CA PRO A 106 -26.28 2.74 5.94
C PRO A 106 -25.97 2.40 7.39
N SER A 107 -25.75 3.40 8.22
CA SER A 107 -25.55 3.21 9.65
C SER A 107 -26.87 2.81 10.29
N LYS A 108 -27.05 1.54 10.59
CA LYS A 108 -27.95 1.17 11.69
C LYS A 108 -27.28 1.73 12.95
N LYS A 109 -27.81 2.88 13.46
CA LYS A 109 -27.44 3.52 14.74
C LYS A 109 -26.22 2.90 15.45
N SER A 110 -25.02 3.18 14.98
CA SER A 110 -23.80 2.75 15.64
C SER A 110 -23.11 4.00 16.16
N SER A 111 -23.21 4.17 17.48
CA SER A 111 -22.44 5.13 18.27
C SER A 111 -20.93 4.77 18.35
N LYS A 112 -20.41 3.99 17.39
CA LYS A 112 -18.97 3.73 17.36
C LYS A 112 -18.24 5.00 16.99
N PRO A 113 -17.18 5.38 17.74
CA PRO A 113 -16.35 6.51 17.37
C PRO A 113 -15.84 6.28 15.94
N LYS A 114 -15.81 7.33 15.13
CA LYS A 114 -15.26 7.29 13.79
C LYS A 114 -13.77 7.01 13.93
N ILE A 115 -13.36 5.78 13.65
CA ILE A 115 -11.93 5.41 13.64
C ILE A 115 -11.28 6.22 12.52
N THR A 116 -10.36 7.10 12.87
CA THR A 116 -9.57 7.83 11.89
C THR A 116 -8.36 6.99 11.54
N ARG A 117 -8.40 6.36 10.37
CA ARG A 117 -7.28 5.55 9.88
C ARG A 117 -6.03 6.40 9.68
N LYS A 118 -4.87 5.87 10.03
CA LYS A 118 -3.58 6.56 9.98
C LYS A 118 -2.49 5.68 9.39
N VAL A 119 -1.50 6.34 8.80
CA VAL A 119 -0.21 5.72 8.44
C VAL A 119 0.84 6.22 9.40
N ILE A 120 1.58 5.32 10.01
CA ILE A 120 2.72 5.63 10.88
C ILE A 120 3.99 5.29 10.10
N GLY A 121 4.74 6.32 9.70
CA GLY A 121 6.03 6.16 9.05
C GLY A 121 7.16 6.33 10.06
N VAL A 122 8.07 5.36 10.11
CA VAL A 122 9.27 5.40 10.94
C VAL A 122 10.50 5.42 10.06
N ASP A 123 11.37 6.39 10.23
CA ASP A 123 12.64 6.47 9.50
C ASP A 123 13.75 6.94 10.41
N ILE A 124 14.95 6.42 10.22
CA ILE A 124 16.11 6.80 11.02
C ILE A 124 16.57 8.24 10.73
N ASP A 125 16.28 8.74 9.53
CA ASP A 125 16.63 10.09 9.06
C ASP A 125 15.53 10.64 8.15
N ILE A 126 14.62 11.42 8.72
CA ILE A 126 13.58 12.10 7.94
C ILE A 126 14.13 13.42 7.43
N ARG A 127 14.75 13.39 6.25
CA ARG A 127 15.37 14.57 5.63
C ARG A 127 14.42 15.76 5.60
N LYS A 128 14.89 16.92 6.05
CA LYS A 128 14.09 18.15 6.22
C LYS A 128 13.24 18.50 5.00
N HIS A 129 13.77 18.39 3.78
CA HIS A 129 13.02 18.70 2.56
C HIS A 129 11.86 17.71 2.31
N ASN A 130 12.03 16.43 2.65
CA ASN A 130 10.96 15.43 2.55
C ASN A 130 9.92 15.65 3.63
N LYS A 131 10.34 15.92 4.88
CA LYS A 131 9.44 16.26 5.99
C LYS A 131 8.54 17.44 5.65
N ASN A 132 9.13 18.56 5.21
CA ASN A 132 8.37 19.75 4.82
C ASN A 132 7.36 19.47 3.70
N ALA A 133 7.78 18.68 2.69
CA ALA A 133 6.90 18.33 1.58
C ALA A 133 5.75 17.41 2.00
N LEU A 134 5.95 16.52 2.97
CA LEU A 134 4.91 15.66 3.51
C LEU A 134 3.96 16.42 4.45
N GLU A 135 4.49 17.31 5.29
CA GLU A 135 3.68 18.15 6.18
C GLU A 135 2.76 19.12 5.41
N SER A 136 3.17 19.55 4.21
CA SER A 136 2.34 20.39 3.33
C SER A 136 1.48 19.60 2.32
N HIS A 137 1.58 18.26 2.34
CA HIS A 137 0.87 17.42 1.40
C HIS A 137 -0.63 17.32 1.74
N PRO A 138 -1.55 17.21 0.75
CA PRO A 138 -3.00 17.07 1.00
C PRO A 138 -3.38 15.89 1.90
N MET A 139 -2.51 14.87 2.00
CA MET A 139 -2.69 13.71 2.88
C MET A 139 -2.03 13.88 4.26
N ALA A 140 -1.48 15.04 4.60
CA ALA A 140 -0.70 15.25 5.84
C ALA A 140 -1.44 14.81 7.11
N ASP A 141 -2.74 15.06 7.19
CA ASP A 141 -3.57 14.65 8.32
C ASP A 141 -3.66 13.12 8.51
N LYS A 142 -3.24 12.33 7.52
CA LYS A 142 -3.22 10.87 7.58
C LYS A 142 -1.87 10.32 8.04
N PHE A 143 -0.82 11.15 8.12
CA PHE A 143 0.51 10.72 8.49
C PHE A 143 0.81 10.93 9.97
N ILE A 144 1.56 10.01 10.54
CA ILE A 144 2.34 10.19 11.77
C ILE A 144 3.77 9.83 11.40
N MET A 145 4.69 10.78 11.48
CA MET A 145 6.09 10.55 11.14
C MET A 145 6.91 10.50 12.43
N ILE A 146 7.64 9.42 12.66
CA ILE A 146 8.49 9.20 13.81
C ILE A 146 9.94 9.05 13.33
N GLU A 147 10.81 9.97 13.75
CA GLU A 147 12.23 9.89 13.43
C GLU A 147 12.95 9.07 14.51
N GLY A 148 13.68 8.05 14.07
CA GLY A 148 14.44 7.14 14.91
C GLY A 148 14.50 5.72 14.33
N SER A 149 15.25 4.86 15.01
CA SER A 149 15.41 3.47 14.60
C SER A 149 14.17 2.65 14.94
N SER A 150 13.59 1.96 13.96
CA SER A 150 12.40 1.12 14.13
C SER A 150 12.61 -0.11 15.05
N ILE A 151 13.84 -0.41 15.43
CA ILE A 151 14.19 -1.48 16.37
C ILE A 151 14.55 -0.93 17.77
N GLU A 152 14.59 0.38 17.96
CA GLU A 152 14.87 0.99 19.26
C GLU A 152 13.60 1.02 20.12
N LYS A 153 13.73 0.53 21.36
CA LYS A 153 12.59 0.41 22.29
C LYS A 153 11.83 1.71 22.48
N SER A 154 12.54 2.83 22.65
CA SER A 154 11.96 4.17 22.81
C SER A 154 11.16 4.65 21.60
N ILE A 155 11.43 4.13 20.41
CA ILE A 155 10.70 4.40 19.18
C ILE A 155 9.51 3.47 19.04
N VAL A 156 9.70 2.17 19.33
CA VAL A 156 8.61 1.17 19.31
C VAL A 156 7.50 1.54 20.30
N GLU A 157 7.83 2.08 21.45
CA GLU A 157 6.85 2.53 22.46
C GLU A 157 6.03 3.77 22.04
N LYS A 158 6.42 4.46 20.96
CA LYS A 158 5.67 5.61 20.38
C LYS A 158 4.66 5.20 19.30
N ILE A 159 4.74 3.95 18.83
CA ILE A 159 3.87 3.39 17.81
C ILE A 159 2.62 2.78 18.46
#